data_5c5fedd72075c5ce2e090e43500afa6c
#
_entry.id   5c5fedd72075c5ce2e090e43500afa6c
#
_cell.length_a   1.000
_cell.length_b   1.000
_cell.length_c   1.000
_cell.angle_alpha   90.00
_cell.angle_beta   90.00
_cell.angle_gamma   90.00
#
_symmetry.space_group_name_H-M   'P 1'
#
loop_
_entity.id
_entity.type
_entity.pdbx_description
1 polymer ?
#
loop_
_entity_poly.entity_id
_entity_poly.type
_entity_poly.pdbx_seq_one_letter_code
_entity_poly.pdbx_strand_id
1 'polypeptide(L)'
;MQISHKIVLSGSAALGALATPAAAQTLDVTLTLPRMSVAEYHRPYVAIWLEKEGAPARTLTILYDVDKRNNGGAKWLRDVRMWWRASGRSLTVPADGVSGATRAPGTHKLSFTSGKGGMPTLAPGKYTLMVEAARENGGRELVRVPLNVTGAGAKGSAAGQFELGAVSAVLSR
;
A
#
# COMPACT_ATOMS: atom_id res chain seq x y z
N MET A 1 62.26 -50.85 -8.40
CA MET A 1 62.13 -49.41 -8.56
C MET A 1 60.61 -49.10 -8.51
N GLN A 2 60.12 -48.81 -7.29
CA GLN A 2 58.67 -48.54 -7.07
C GLN A 2 58.44 -47.04 -7.01
N ILE A 3 57.56 -46.53 -7.88
CA ILE A 3 57.17 -45.11 -7.93
C ILE A 3 55.85 -45.00 -7.17
N SER A 4 55.91 -44.41 -5.96
CA SER A 4 54.71 -44.10 -5.18
C SER A 4 54.10 -42.82 -5.63
N HIS A 5 52.85 -42.88 -6.18
CA HIS A 5 52.02 -41.69 -6.50
C HIS A 5 51.28 -41.24 -5.25
N LYS A 6 51.61 -40.06 -4.77
CA LYS A 6 50.82 -39.38 -3.71
C LYS A 6 49.65 -38.65 -4.36
N ILE A 7 48.43 -39.09 -4.06
CA ILE A 7 47.19 -38.41 -4.42
C ILE A 7 46.95 -37.33 -3.37
N VAL A 8 46.99 -36.06 -3.76
CA VAL A 8 46.59 -34.93 -2.94
C VAL A 8 45.10 -34.67 -3.17
N LEU A 9 44.25 -35.01 -2.20
CA LEU A 9 42.85 -34.62 -2.21
C LEU A 9 42.75 -33.16 -1.74
N SER A 10 42.46 -32.25 -2.66
CA SER A 10 42.08 -30.88 -2.35
C SER A 10 40.60 -30.84 -2.03
N GLY A 11 40.26 -30.78 -0.75
CA GLY A 11 38.89 -30.58 -0.29
C GLY A 11 38.49 -29.10 -0.39
N SER A 12 37.67 -28.75 -1.35
CA SER A 12 37.05 -27.43 -1.41
C SER A 12 35.86 -27.36 -0.45
N ALA A 13 36.03 -26.70 0.68
CA ALA A 13 34.92 -26.39 1.60
C ALA A 13 34.09 -25.26 0.99
N ALA A 14 32.92 -25.59 0.45
CA ALA A 14 31.92 -24.58 0.05
C ALA A 14 31.28 -24.03 1.32
N LEU A 15 31.62 -22.79 1.68
CA LEU A 15 30.86 -22.03 2.69
C LEU A 15 29.50 -21.65 2.07
N GLY A 16 28.48 -22.43 2.39
CA GLY A 16 27.10 -22.04 2.12
C GLY A 16 26.74 -20.83 2.96
N ALA A 17 26.64 -19.67 2.33
CA ALA A 17 26.06 -18.48 2.96
C ALA A 17 24.59 -18.77 3.28
N LEU A 18 24.26 -18.95 4.56
CA LEU A 18 22.89 -19.01 5.04
C LEU A 18 22.27 -17.61 4.84
N ALA A 19 21.50 -17.43 3.77
CA ALA A 19 20.71 -16.23 3.57
C ALA A 19 19.66 -16.18 4.70
N THR A 20 19.85 -15.30 5.68
CA THR A 20 18.81 -15.00 6.66
C THR A 20 17.60 -14.45 5.91
N PRO A 21 16.38 -14.98 6.12
CA PRO A 21 15.19 -14.43 5.49
C PRO A 21 15.06 -12.96 5.91
N ALA A 22 15.05 -12.06 4.94
CA ALA A 22 14.78 -10.66 5.21
C ALA A 22 13.39 -10.55 5.84
N ALA A 23 13.28 -9.95 7.02
CA ALA A 23 12.00 -9.75 7.68
C ALA A 23 11.06 -8.99 6.74
N ALA A 24 9.81 -9.45 6.63
CA ALA A 24 8.83 -8.81 5.80
C ALA A 24 8.53 -7.40 6.32
N GLN A 25 8.56 -6.40 5.45
CA GLN A 25 8.16 -5.04 5.81
C GLN A 25 6.65 -4.98 6.00
N THR A 26 6.21 -4.22 7.00
CA THR A 26 4.80 -3.92 7.23
C THR A 26 4.61 -2.40 7.26
N LEU A 27 3.71 -1.91 6.41
CA LEU A 27 3.27 -0.51 6.40
C LEU A 27 1.90 -0.44 7.07
N ASP A 28 1.88 0.11 8.27
CA ASP A 28 0.66 0.42 9.00
C ASP A 28 0.19 1.83 8.62
N VAL A 29 -1.03 1.94 8.13
CA VAL A 29 -1.69 3.21 7.79
C VAL A 29 -2.89 3.38 8.69
N THR A 30 -2.92 4.49 9.42
CA THR A 30 -4.09 4.91 10.20
C THR A 30 -4.71 6.12 9.53
N LEU A 31 -6.00 6.04 9.22
CA LEU A 31 -6.75 7.15 8.62
C LEU A 31 -8.03 7.42 9.38
N THR A 32 -8.44 8.67 9.44
CA THR A 32 -9.71 9.08 10.03
C THR A 32 -10.65 9.56 8.93
N LEU A 33 -11.84 8.97 8.89
CA LEU A 33 -12.97 9.44 8.09
C LEU A 33 -13.86 10.29 9.00
N PRO A 34 -14.02 11.60 8.74
CA PRO A 34 -14.80 12.46 9.61
C PRO A 34 -16.28 12.14 9.57
N ARG A 35 -16.96 12.34 10.68
CA ARG A 35 -18.43 12.34 10.71
C ARG A 35 -18.92 13.66 10.13
N MET A 36 -19.79 13.59 9.15
CA MET A 36 -20.37 14.77 8.49
C MET A 36 -21.83 14.92 8.80
N SER A 37 -22.26 16.16 9.04
CA SER A 37 -23.67 16.53 9.15
C SER A 37 -24.15 17.01 7.78
N VAL A 38 -24.56 16.07 6.93
CA VAL A 38 -25.09 16.33 5.58
C VAL A 38 -26.45 15.66 5.42
N ALA A 39 -27.29 16.16 4.53
CA ALA A 39 -28.66 15.66 4.35
C ALA A 39 -28.69 14.20 3.91
N GLU A 40 -27.74 13.78 3.07
CA GLU A 40 -27.57 12.41 2.62
C GLU A 40 -26.09 12.02 2.71
N TYR A 41 -25.78 11.04 3.57
CA TYR A 41 -24.42 10.61 3.78
C TYR A 41 -24.16 9.27 3.07
N HIS A 42 -23.28 9.30 2.08
CA HIS A 42 -22.69 8.10 1.49
C HIS A 42 -21.28 7.87 2.04
N ARG A 43 -20.93 6.61 2.30
CA ARG A 43 -19.56 6.26 2.72
C ARG A 43 -18.60 6.55 1.58
N PRO A 44 -17.47 7.23 1.83
CA PRO A 44 -16.52 7.56 0.76
C PRO A 44 -15.86 6.30 0.20
N TYR A 45 -15.58 6.32 -1.09
CA TYR A 45 -14.58 5.44 -1.69
C TYR A 45 -13.22 5.98 -1.29
N VAL A 46 -12.31 5.10 -0.89
CA VAL A 46 -10.97 5.48 -0.43
C VAL A 46 -9.92 4.65 -1.15
N ALA A 47 -9.02 5.32 -1.86
CA ALA A 47 -7.83 4.70 -2.43
C ALA A 47 -6.59 5.06 -1.62
N ILE A 48 -5.72 4.08 -1.42
CA ILE A 48 -4.41 4.25 -0.80
C ILE A 48 -3.38 3.66 -1.75
N TRP A 49 -2.38 4.45 -2.12
CA TRP A 49 -1.31 4.00 -3.00
C TRP A 49 0.02 4.66 -2.67
N LEU A 50 1.10 4.07 -3.15
CA LEU A 50 2.45 4.59 -3.03
C LEU A 50 2.91 5.17 -4.37
N GLU A 51 3.54 6.34 -4.30
CA GLU A 51 4.28 6.96 -5.40
C GLU A 51 5.75 7.08 -5.05
N LYS A 52 6.60 6.88 -6.05
CA LYS A 52 8.03 7.14 -6.03
C LYS A 52 8.40 7.75 -7.36
N GLU A 53 9.25 8.78 -7.36
CA GLU A 53 9.73 9.40 -8.58
C GLU A 53 10.39 8.38 -9.50
N GLY A 54 10.04 8.43 -10.78
CA GLY A 54 10.57 7.52 -11.81
C GLY A 54 10.03 6.08 -11.74
N ALA A 55 9.03 5.80 -10.88
CA ALA A 55 8.44 4.47 -10.77
C ALA A 55 6.91 4.49 -10.93
N PRO A 56 6.30 3.41 -11.42
CA PRO A 56 4.84 3.30 -11.47
C PRO A 56 4.21 3.37 -10.08
N ALA A 57 3.06 4.05 -9.98
CA ALA A 57 2.26 4.07 -8.77
C ALA A 57 1.81 2.65 -8.36
N ARG A 58 1.78 2.37 -7.06
CA ARG A 58 1.41 1.06 -6.51
C ARG A 58 0.18 1.17 -5.63
N THR A 59 -0.96 0.70 -6.11
CA THR A 59 -2.18 0.61 -5.29
C THR A 59 -1.97 -0.38 -4.15
N LEU A 60 -2.21 0.07 -2.92
CA LEU A 60 -2.22 -0.76 -1.72
C LEU A 60 -3.63 -1.27 -1.43
N THR A 61 -4.61 -0.38 -1.52
CA THR A 61 -6.02 -0.76 -1.38
C THR A 61 -6.94 0.24 -2.08
N ILE A 62 -8.11 -0.26 -2.47
CA ILE A 62 -9.27 0.52 -2.88
C ILE A 62 -10.49 0.03 -2.12
N LEU A 63 -11.09 0.91 -1.32
CA LEU A 63 -12.29 0.67 -0.56
C LEU A 63 -13.48 1.24 -1.33
N TYR A 64 -14.42 0.38 -1.73
CA TYR A 64 -15.58 0.76 -2.53
C TYR A 64 -16.78 -0.15 -2.21
N ASP A 65 -17.93 0.05 -2.83
CA ASP A 65 -19.13 -0.78 -2.66
C ASP A 65 -18.95 -2.14 -3.37
N VAL A 66 -18.17 -3.01 -2.76
CA VAL A 66 -17.84 -4.34 -3.32
C VAL A 66 -19.07 -5.26 -3.44
N ASP A 67 -20.07 -5.08 -2.57
CA ASP A 67 -21.27 -5.91 -2.50
C ASP A 67 -22.39 -5.45 -3.44
N LYS A 68 -22.21 -4.34 -4.15
CA LYS A 68 -23.21 -3.81 -5.07
C LYS A 68 -23.40 -4.76 -6.26
N ARG A 69 -24.64 -5.20 -6.48
CA ARG A 69 -25.00 -6.17 -7.53
C ARG A 69 -24.37 -5.81 -8.87
N ASN A 70 -23.98 -6.84 -9.64
CA ASN A 70 -23.37 -6.71 -10.96
C ASN A 70 -22.11 -5.81 -10.97
N ASN A 71 -21.32 -5.88 -9.91
CA ASN A 71 -20.14 -5.04 -9.73
C ASN A 71 -20.44 -3.53 -9.89
N GLY A 72 -21.67 -3.13 -9.49
CA GLY A 72 -22.18 -1.76 -9.69
C GLY A 72 -21.34 -0.69 -9.00
N GLY A 73 -20.66 -1.03 -7.88
CA GLY A 73 -19.76 -0.13 -7.20
C GLY A 73 -18.52 0.25 -8.02
N ALA A 74 -18.03 -0.64 -8.87
CA ALA A 74 -16.86 -0.38 -9.71
C ALA A 74 -17.08 0.78 -10.70
N LYS A 75 -18.33 1.11 -11.06
CA LYS A 75 -18.66 2.22 -11.98
C LYS A 75 -18.20 3.58 -11.46
N TRP A 76 -18.13 3.75 -10.14
CA TRP A 76 -17.80 5.00 -9.47
C TRP A 76 -16.33 5.13 -9.09
N LEU A 77 -15.50 4.11 -9.36
CA LEU A 77 -14.06 4.14 -9.06
C LEU A 77 -13.33 5.30 -9.76
N ARG A 78 -13.83 5.74 -10.91
CA ARG A 78 -13.30 6.90 -11.65
C ARG A 78 -13.45 8.23 -10.89
N ASP A 79 -14.29 8.29 -9.85
CA ASP A 79 -14.49 9.49 -9.04
C ASP A 79 -13.33 9.68 -8.05
N VAL A 80 -12.60 8.63 -7.72
CA VAL A 80 -11.29 8.67 -7.06
C VAL A 80 -10.24 9.02 -8.13
N ARG A 81 -10.25 10.28 -8.58
CA ARG A 81 -9.67 10.71 -9.86
C ARG A 81 -8.16 10.64 -9.93
N MET A 82 -7.46 10.96 -8.84
CA MET A 82 -6.00 10.94 -8.83
C MET A 82 -5.50 9.51 -8.86
N TRP A 83 -6.04 8.66 -7.99
CA TRP A 83 -5.76 7.24 -8.01
C TRP A 83 -6.12 6.58 -9.35
N TRP A 84 -7.32 6.90 -9.89
CA TRP A 84 -7.77 6.34 -11.17
C TRP A 84 -6.78 6.62 -12.30
N ARG A 85 -6.21 7.83 -12.35
CA ARG A 85 -5.18 8.21 -13.35
C ARG A 85 -3.83 7.59 -13.07
N ALA A 86 -3.44 7.46 -11.80
CA ALA A 86 -2.13 6.95 -11.41
C ALA A 86 -2.01 5.43 -11.64
N SER A 87 -3.04 4.66 -11.30
CA SER A 87 -2.99 3.18 -11.35
C SER A 87 -4.36 2.51 -11.49
N GLY A 88 -5.46 3.18 -11.14
CA GLY A 88 -6.78 2.56 -11.03
C GLY A 88 -7.33 2.04 -12.36
N ARG A 89 -7.13 2.77 -13.46
CA ARG A 89 -7.66 2.38 -14.79
C ARG A 89 -7.05 1.09 -15.35
N SER A 90 -5.90 0.68 -14.87
CA SER A 90 -5.24 -0.58 -15.24
C SER A 90 -5.52 -1.72 -14.25
N LEU A 91 -6.23 -1.44 -13.16
CA LEU A 91 -6.55 -2.42 -12.14
C LEU A 91 -7.90 -3.09 -12.44
N THR A 92 -7.89 -4.41 -12.58
CA THR A 92 -9.12 -5.20 -12.62
C THR A 92 -9.64 -5.39 -11.21
N VAL A 93 -10.91 -5.03 -10.95
CA VAL A 93 -11.55 -5.20 -9.64
C VAL A 93 -12.74 -6.16 -9.71
N PRO A 94 -13.01 -6.94 -8.65
CA PRO A 94 -12.25 -6.97 -7.39
C PRO A 94 -10.87 -7.59 -7.57
N ALA A 95 -9.85 -7.01 -6.90
CA ALA A 95 -8.48 -7.51 -6.87
C ALA A 95 -8.18 -8.06 -5.47
N ASP A 96 -7.68 -9.29 -5.41
CA ASP A 96 -7.38 -9.96 -4.14
C ASP A 96 -6.31 -9.21 -3.33
N GLY A 97 -6.55 -9.09 -2.03
CA GLY A 97 -5.68 -8.35 -1.10
C GLY A 97 -5.61 -6.84 -1.32
N VAL A 98 -6.35 -6.31 -2.31
CA VAL A 98 -6.37 -4.87 -2.66
C VAL A 98 -7.78 -4.28 -2.53
N SER A 99 -8.82 -4.99 -2.98
CA SER A 99 -10.19 -4.52 -2.90
C SER A 99 -10.80 -4.77 -1.52
N GLY A 100 -11.50 -3.77 -0.99
CA GLY A 100 -12.21 -3.86 0.28
C GLY A 100 -13.49 -3.03 0.30
N ALA A 101 -14.35 -3.28 1.29
CA ALA A 101 -15.59 -2.54 1.47
C ALA A 101 -15.33 -1.12 2.02
N THR A 102 -16.22 -0.18 1.66
CA THR A 102 -16.26 1.17 2.24
C THR A 102 -16.31 1.14 3.77
N ARG A 103 -15.77 2.17 4.42
CA ARG A 103 -15.74 2.29 5.88
C ARG A 103 -16.69 3.37 6.38
N ALA A 104 -17.23 3.15 7.58
CA ALA A 104 -18.01 4.17 8.29
C ALA A 104 -17.10 5.31 8.80
N PRO A 105 -17.66 6.47 9.19
CA PRO A 105 -16.91 7.50 9.89
C PRO A 105 -16.21 6.93 11.14
N GLY A 106 -14.97 7.36 11.38
CA GLY A 106 -14.14 6.89 12.48
C GLY A 106 -12.68 6.72 12.08
N THR A 107 -11.87 6.23 13.00
CA THR A 107 -10.45 5.96 12.77
C THR A 107 -10.27 4.49 12.39
N HIS A 108 -9.57 4.24 11.29
CA HIS A 108 -9.32 2.91 10.74
C HIS A 108 -7.82 2.66 10.63
N LYS A 109 -7.40 1.48 11.03
CA LYS A 109 -6.03 1.00 10.83
C LYS A 109 -6.04 -0.08 9.74
N LEU A 110 -5.14 0.06 8.77
CA LEU A 110 -4.90 -0.88 7.67
C LEU A 110 -3.41 -1.24 7.67
N SER A 111 -3.12 -2.54 7.56
CA SER A 111 -1.75 -3.05 7.55
C SER A 111 -1.44 -3.72 6.23
N PHE A 112 -0.34 -3.34 5.61
CA PHE A 112 0.12 -3.85 4.32
C PHE A 112 1.47 -4.52 4.50
N THR A 113 1.55 -5.81 4.23
CA THR A 113 2.80 -6.59 4.34
C THR A 113 3.43 -6.76 2.97
N SER A 114 4.74 -6.53 2.85
CA SER A 114 5.46 -6.70 1.59
C SER A 114 5.30 -8.10 1.01
N GLY A 115 5.10 -8.16 -0.31
CA GLY A 115 4.81 -9.41 -1.03
C GLY A 115 3.37 -9.89 -0.94
N LYS A 116 2.45 -9.15 -0.26
CA LYS A 116 1.02 -9.47 -0.19
C LYS A 116 0.18 -8.32 -0.76
N GLY A 117 -0.90 -8.67 -1.47
CA GLY A 117 -1.77 -7.68 -2.12
C GLY A 117 -0.96 -6.75 -3.03
N GLY A 118 -1.18 -5.45 -2.89
CA GLY A 118 -0.46 -4.42 -3.67
C GLY A 118 0.86 -3.94 -3.07
N MET A 119 1.27 -4.42 -1.88
CA MET A 119 2.43 -3.90 -1.16
C MET A 119 3.76 -4.47 -1.68
N PRO A 120 4.63 -3.67 -2.32
CA PRO A 120 5.96 -4.09 -2.71
C PRO A 120 6.93 -4.04 -1.52
N THR A 121 8.08 -4.68 -1.64
CA THR A 121 9.21 -4.40 -0.76
C THR A 121 9.77 -3.02 -1.12
N LEU A 122 9.89 -2.14 -0.14
CA LEU A 122 10.38 -0.77 -0.33
C LEU A 122 11.89 -0.71 -0.10
N ALA A 123 12.63 -0.34 -1.13
CA ALA A 123 14.03 0.01 -1.01
C ALA A 123 14.18 1.38 -0.30
N PRO A 124 15.34 1.68 0.31
CA PRO A 124 15.59 3.02 0.83
C PRO A 124 15.35 4.12 -0.22
N GLY A 125 14.78 5.23 0.23
CA GLY A 125 14.47 6.36 -0.65
C GLY A 125 13.21 7.12 -0.24
N LYS A 126 12.89 8.14 -1.04
CA LYS A 126 11.71 8.99 -0.84
C LYS A 126 10.50 8.40 -1.54
N TYR A 127 9.42 8.27 -0.78
CA TYR A 127 8.11 7.84 -1.25
C TYR A 127 7.05 8.84 -0.78
N THR A 128 5.90 8.81 -1.43
CA THR A 128 4.71 9.50 -0.94
C THR A 128 3.59 8.48 -0.84
N LEU A 129 3.04 8.33 0.37
CA LEU A 129 1.77 7.63 0.54
C LEU A 129 0.66 8.61 0.17
N MET A 130 -0.15 8.21 -0.77
CA MET A 130 -1.30 8.96 -1.28
C MET A 130 -2.57 8.34 -0.72
N VAL A 131 -3.45 9.16 -0.18
CA VAL A 131 -4.78 8.75 0.30
C VAL A 131 -5.80 9.67 -0.31
N GLU A 132 -6.69 9.14 -1.14
CA GLU A 132 -7.77 9.90 -1.76
C GLU A 132 -9.11 9.34 -1.32
N ALA A 133 -9.99 10.22 -0.86
CA ALA A 133 -11.39 9.91 -0.57
C ALA A 133 -12.29 10.64 -1.57
N ALA A 134 -13.33 9.95 -2.05
CA ALA A 134 -14.38 10.54 -2.90
C ALA A 134 -15.74 10.02 -2.44
N ARG A 135 -16.69 10.92 -2.22
CA ARG A 135 -18.02 10.59 -1.72
C ARG A 135 -19.07 10.89 -2.80
N GLU A 136 -20.00 9.95 -2.99
CA GLU A 136 -21.16 10.15 -3.87
C GLU A 136 -21.96 11.37 -3.40
N ASN A 137 -22.33 12.24 -4.33
CA ASN A 137 -22.97 13.52 -4.04
C ASN A 137 -22.23 14.40 -3.02
N GLY A 138 -20.90 14.22 -2.90
CA GLY A 138 -20.08 14.88 -1.92
C GLY A 138 -18.77 15.41 -2.47
N GLY A 139 -17.84 15.62 -1.54
CA GLY A 139 -16.51 16.11 -1.84
C GLY A 139 -15.55 15.01 -2.29
N ARG A 140 -14.36 15.49 -2.61
CA ARG A 140 -13.19 14.66 -2.86
C ARG A 140 -11.97 15.34 -2.24
N GLU A 141 -11.15 14.57 -1.58
CA GLU A 141 -9.93 15.08 -0.96
C GLU A 141 -8.77 14.11 -1.17
N LEU A 142 -7.58 14.68 -1.34
CA LEU A 142 -6.32 13.97 -1.49
C LEU A 142 -5.32 14.43 -0.43
N VAL A 143 -4.88 13.50 0.40
CA VAL A 143 -3.82 13.71 1.40
C VAL A 143 -2.55 13.02 0.93
N ARG A 144 -1.42 13.71 1.09
CA ARG A 144 -0.08 13.23 0.75
C ARG A 144 0.75 13.11 2.02
N VAL A 145 1.27 11.92 2.29
CA VAL A 145 2.14 11.65 3.44
C VAL A 145 3.55 11.31 2.94
N PRO A 146 4.51 12.23 3.07
CA PRO A 146 5.89 11.95 2.71
C PRO A 146 6.50 10.87 3.62
N LEU A 147 7.21 9.91 3.01
CA LEU A 147 7.90 8.82 3.70
C LEU A 147 9.35 8.75 3.22
N ASN A 148 10.28 8.95 4.13
CA ASN A 148 11.70 8.70 3.87
C ASN A 148 12.06 7.31 4.39
N VAL A 149 12.09 6.33 3.47
CA VAL A 149 12.37 4.93 3.82
C VAL A 149 13.86 4.74 4.04
N THR A 150 14.21 4.22 5.20
CA THR A 150 15.59 3.88 5.61
C THR A 150 15.69 2.42 6.01
N GLY A 151 16.88 1.98 6.40
CA GLY A 151 17.10 0.66 7.00
C GLY A 151 16.29 0.42 8.28
N ALA A 152 15.96 1.49 9.03
CA ALA A 152 15.16 1.42 10.26
C ALA A 152 13.64 1.52 10.02
N GLY A 153 13.19 1.72 8.77
CA GLY A 153 11.79 1.94 8.41
C GLY A 153 11.49 3.36 8.00
N ALA A 154 10.24 3.79 8.14
CA ALA A 154 9.79 5.16 7.85
C ALA A 154 8.55 5.51 8.67
N LYS A 155 8.33 6.80 8.91
CA LYS A 155 7.09 7.31 9.48
C LYS A 155 6.75 8.66 8.87
N GLY A 156 5.46 8.94 8.76
CA GLY A 156 4.96 10.23 8.29
C GLY A 156 3.51 10.43 8.69
N SER A 157 3.06 11.67 8.64
CA SER A 157 1.67 12.03 8.90
C SER A 157 1.29 13.29 8.13
N ALA A 158 0.00 13.41 7.83
CA ALA A 158 -0.63 14.59 7.28
C ALA A 158 -2.11 14.60 7.69
N ALA A 159 -2.84 15.64 7.35
CA ALA A 159 -4.28 15.71 7.62
C ALA A 159 -5.02 16.31 6.42
N GLY A 160 -6.22 15.84 6.19
CA GLY A 160 -7.21 16.47 5.35
C GLY A 160 -8.02 17.50 6.12
N GLN A 161 -8.95 18.14 5.43
CA GLN A 161 -9.79 19.20 5.96
C GLN A 161 -11.29 18.92 5.80
N PHE A 162 -11.65 17.98 4.92
CA PHE A 162 -13.04 17.75 4.51
C PHE A 162 -13.41 16.26 4.55
N GLU A 163 -13.03 15.49 3.52
CA GLU A 163 -13.40 14.07 3.38
C GLU A 163 -12.46 13.14 4.16
N LEU A 164 -11.26 13.64 4.54
CA LEU A 164 -10.25 12.96 5.32
C LEU A 164 -9.88 13.79 6.55
N GLY A 165 -9.68 13.14 7.67
CA GLY A 165 -9.05 13.72 8.84
C GLY A 165 -7.55 13.40 8.89
N ALA A 166 -7.06 13.03 10.07
CA ALA A 166 -5.66 12.64 10.25
C ALA A 166 -5.33 11.37 9.48
N VAL A 167 -4.16 11.37 8.82
CA VAL A 167 -3.57 10.22 8.15
C VAL A 167 -2.14 10.06 8.66
N SER A 168 -1.79 8.87 9.12
CA SER A 168 -0.42 8.54 9.51
C SER A 168 0.01 7.21 8.93
N ALA A 169 1.30 7.05 8.72
CA ALA A 169 1.90 5.85 8.19
C ALA A 169 3.19 5.50 8.95
N VAL A 170 3.36 4.22 9.25
CA VAL A 170 4.56 3.67 9.91
C VAL A 170 4.98 2.42 9.14
N LEU A 171 6.19 2.44 8.58
CA LEU A 171 6.83 1.28 7.98
C LEU A 171 7.78 0.66 9.00
N SER A 172 7.57 -0.62 9.30
CA SER A 172 8.43 -1.44 10.17
C SER A 172 8.98 -2.65 9.41
N ARG A 173 10.03 -3.25 9.98
CA ARG A 173 10.68 -4.49 9.50
C ARG A 173 10.61 -5.56 10.57
#